data_14ba2159cf54137495596c3e120f658f
#
_entry.id   14ba2159cf54137495596c3e120f658f
#
_cell.length_a   1.000
_cell.length_b   1.000
_cell.length_c   1.000
_cell.angle_alpha   90.00
_cell.angle_beta   90.00
_cell.angle_gamma   90.00
#
_symmetry.space_group_name_H-M   'P 1'
#
loop_
_entity.id
_entity.type
_entity.pdbx_description
1 polymer ?
#
loop_
_entity_poly.entity_id
_entity_poly.type
_entity_poly.pdbx_seq_one_letter_code
_entity_poly.pdbx_strand_id
1 'polypeptide(L)'
;EVIDYLDRENEYYKKSTKHLKILENKLFSEMRSRIKEDDSSVPYYYNGYWYITRYEKNKQYPIYTRKKEKLSATEEVLFDCNELAKGYDYFRLVGINISPDNKKVVFGVDTLSRRKYTLKIKDLESGELLKTQIKNTTGYGVWANDNEHIFYTKKNLKTLRAESIFRQSIIQGKDSNKLIYREKDSTFNTFVSKSKSDSYIFIGSFSTLTSEYQFLDAFKPLDDFKLVQKRIEGLEYSVSHFKNDFYIYSNADKAKNFKIDVVPISNPSKDNWKTFLPHREQVLLEDIDLFKNFWVTTE
;
A
#
# COMPACT_ATOMS: atom_id res chain seq x y z
N GLU A 1 8.26 -15.23 35.45
CA GLU A 1 7.96 -14.06 36.25
C GLU A 1 7.09 -13.04 35.49
N VAL A 2 7.52 -12.52 34.31
CA VAL A 2 6.72 -11.56 33.54
C VAL A 2 5.41 -12.18 33.03
N ILE A 3 5.46 -13.40 32.50
CA ILE A 3 4.26 -14.10 32.00
C ILE A 3 3.29 -14.37 33.15
N ASP A 4 3.79 -14.87 34.29
CA ASP A 4 2.95 -15.14 35.48
C ASP A 4 2.29 -13.86 36.03
N TYR A 5 2.98 -12.72 35.92
CA TYR A 5 2.40 -11.43 36.27
C TYR A 5 1.25 -11.07 35.31
N LEU A 6 1.48 -11.17 34.01
CA LEU A 6 0.45 -10.89 33.00
C LEU A 6 -0.77 -11.82 33.12
N ASP A 7 -0.55 -13.08 33.41
CA ASP A 7 -1.63 -14.05 33.64
C ASP A 7 -2.48 -13.67 34.86
N ARG A 8 -1.84 -13.27 35.99
CA ARG A 8 -2.56 -12.78 37.18
C ARG A 8 -3.35 -11.50 36.90
N GLU A 9 -2.80 -10.55 36.13
CA GLU A 9 -3.52 -9.34 35.71
C GLU A 9 -4.76 -9.71 34.85
N ASN A 10 -4.61 -10.64 33.93
CA ASN A 10 -5.72 -11.12 33.12
C ASN A 10 -6.81 -11.83 33.98
N GLU A 11 -6.41 -12.61 34.97
CA GLU A 11 -7.36 -13.23 35.91
C GLU A 11 -8.08 -12.19 36.76
N TYR A 12 -7.34 -11.21 37.29
CA TYR A 12 -7.91 -10.09 38.04
C TYR A 12 -8.93 -9.33 37.18
N TYR A 13 -8.56 -8.98 35.95
CA TYR A 13 -9.47 -8.31 35.00
C TYR A 13 -10.75 -9.13 34.78
N LYS A 14 -10.63 -10.41 34.42
CA LYS A 14 -11.78 -11.31 34.19
C LYS A 14 -12.70 -11.39 35.42
N LYS A 15 -12.12 -11.47 36.62
CA LYS A 15 -12.87 -11.53 37.87
C LYS A 15 -13.58 -10.20 38.16
N SER A 16 -12.86 -9.09 38.03
CA SER A 16 -13.37 -7.75 38.32
C SER A 16 -14.45 -7.31 37.34
N THR A 17 -14.40 -7.74 36.06
CA THR A 17 -15.34 -7.36 35.00
C THR A 17 -16.44 -8.39 34.76
N LYS A 18 -16.47 -9.50 35.51
CA LYS A 18 -17.44 -10.58 35.31
C LYS A 18 -18.91 -10.09 35.27
N HIS A 19 -19.23 -9.11 36.13
CA HIS A 19 -20.58 -8.52 36.21
C HIS A 19 -20.96 -7.72 34.95
N LEU A 20 -20.01 -7.32 34.12
CA LEU A 20 -20.23 -6.57 32.88
C LEU A 20 -20.53 -7.49 31.66
N LYS A 21 -20.39 -8.82 31.81
CA LYS A 21 -20.50 -9.75 30.67
C LYS A 21 -21.82 -9.68 29.92
N ILE A 22 -22.91 -9.43 30.63
CA ILE A 22 -24.25 -9.27 30.03
C ILE A 22 -24.27 -8.01 29.17
N LEU A 23 -23.73 -6.90 29.69
CA LEU A 23 -23.66 -5.64 28.95
C LEU A 23 -22.72 -5.76 27.75
N GLU A 24 -21.55 -6.39 27.92
CA GLU A 24 -20.61 -6.67 26.84
C GLU A 24 -21.27 -7.42 25.67
N ASN A 25 -21.99 -8.51 25.99
CA ASN A 25 -22.69 -9.31 24.97
C ASN A 25 -23.80 -8.50 24.27
N LYS A 26 -24.53 -7.68 25.03
CA LYS A 26 -25.56 -6.80 24.47
C LYS A 26 -24.94 -5.78 23.51
N LEU A 27 -23.90 -5.09 23.93
CA LEU A 27 -23.19 -4.10 23.12
C LEU A 27 -22.56 -4.74 21.87
N PHE A 28 -21.93 -5.90 22.02
CA PHE A 28 -21.37 -6.64 20.89
C PHE A 28 -22.46 -6.99 19.85
N SER A 29 -23.58 -7.54 20.31
CA SER A 29 -24.69 -7.91 19.43
C SER A 29 -25.30 -6.68 18.75
N GLU A 30 -25.44 -5.58 19.47
CA GLU A 30 -25.93 -4.32 18.92
C GLU A 30 -24.98 -3.74 17.86
N MET A 31 -23.69 -3.66 18.16
CA MET A 31 -22.69 -3.17 17.21
C MET A 31 -22.65 -4.05 15.95
N ARG A 32 -22.62 -5.39 16.12
CA ARG A 32 -22.63 -6.33 15.01
C ARG A 32 -23.88 -6.21 14.13
N SER A 33 -25.05 -6.00 14.74
CA SER A 33 -26.33 -5.86 14.00
C SER A 33 -26.38 -4.63 13.10
N ARG A 34 -25.53 -3.62 13.35
CA ARG A 34 -25.42 -2.41 12.53
C ARG A 34 -24.52 -2.60 11.30
N ILE A 35 -23.78 -3.69 11.22
CA ILE A 35 -22.88 -4.00 10.11
C ILE A 35 -23.64 -4.85 9.10
N LYS A 36 -23.64 -4.42 7.86
CA LYS A 36 -24.14 -5.23 6.75
C LYS A 36 -23.10 -6.30 6.43
N GLU A 37 -23.39 -7.56 6.80
CA GLU A 37 -22.44 -8.67 6.63
C GLU A 37 -22.33 -9.14 5.17
N ASP A 38 -23.41 -9.06 4.39
CA ASP A 38 -23.44 -9.33 2.95
C ASP A 38 -23.29 -8.01 2.20
N ASP A 39 -22.06 -7.61 1.95
CA ASP A 39 -21.74 -6.30 1.40
C ASP A 39 -20.65 -6.35 0.34
N SER A 40 -20.62 -5.32 -0.48
CA SER A 40 -19.59 -5.16 -1.51
C SER A 40 -19.12 -3.72 -1.62
N SER A 41 -17.85 -3.55 -1.98
CA SER A 41 -17.30 -2.22 -2.30
C SER A 41 -18.00 -1.63 -3.52
N VAL A 42 -17.91 -0.30 -3.65
CA VAL A 42 -18.14 0.34 -4.95
C VAL A 42 -17.11 -0.23 -5.94
N PRO A 43 -17.55 -0.70 -7.12
CA PRO A 43 -16.64 -1.16 -8.15
C PRO A 43 -15.73 -0.02 -8.65
N TYR A 44 -14.44 -0.30 -8.81
CA TYR A 44 -13.55 0.64 -9.49
C TYR A 44 -12.99 0.05 -10.78
N TYR A 45 -12.86 0.89 -11.80
CA TYR A 45 -12.35 0.49 -13.11
C TYR A 45 -10.86 0.79 -13.22
N TYR A 46 -10.07 -0.24 -13.55
CA TYR A 46 -8.65 -0.10 -13.81
C TYR A 46 -8.19 -1.10 -14.86
N ASN A 47 -7.41 -0.64 -15.83
CA ASN A 47 -6.73 -1.44 -16.83
C ASN A 47 -7.63 -2.52 -17.49
N GLY A 48 -8.85 -2.15 -17.93
CA GLY A 48 -9.78 -3.03 -18.63
C GLY A 48 -10.67 -3.90 -17.74
N TYR A 49 -10.55 -3.77 -16.41
CA TYR A 49 -11.33 -4.57 -15.46
C TYR A 49 -12.01 -3.72 -14.39
N TRP A 50 -13.17 -4.18 -13.94
CA TRP A 50 -13.85 -3.71 -12.76
C TRP A 50 -13.46 -4.58 -11.57
N TYR A 51 -12.92 -3.99 -10.53
CA TYR A 51 -12.50 -4.67 -9.31
C TYR A 51 -13.55 -4.46 -8.21
N ILE A 52 -13.85 -5.54 -7.50
CA ILE A 52 -14.88 -5.57 -6.46
C ILE A 52 -14.33 -6.38 -5.28
N THR A 53 -14.47 -5.83 -4.08
CA THR A 53 -14.27 -6.58 -2.83
C THR A 53 -15.64 -6.85 -2.24
N ARG A 54 -15.97 -8.11 -2.00
CA ARG A 54 -17.26 -8.49 -1.41
C ARG A 54 -17.09 -9.38 -0.19
N TYR A 55 -18.09 -9.36 0.66
CA TYR A 55 -18.20 -10.19 1.85
C TYR A 55 -19.46 -11.03 1.74
N GLU A 56 -19.44 -12.21 2.31
CA GLU A 56 -20.59 -13.11 2.41
C GLU A 56 -21.02 -13.25 3.86
N LYS A 57 -22.33 -13.36 4.07
CA LYS A 57 -22.91 -13.53 5.40
C LYS A 57 -22.29 -14.73 6.13
N ASN A 58 -21.93 -14.53 7.40
CA ASN A 58 -21.28 -15.51 8.25
C ASN A 58 -19.86 -15.93 7.78
N LYS A 59 -19.25 -15.19 6.86
CA LYS A 59 -17.84 -15.35 6.49
C LYS A 59 -16.99 -14.30 7.17
N GLN A 60 -15.74 -14.63 7.44
CA GLN A 60 -14.82 -13.74 8.17
C GLN A 60 -13.97 -12.87 7.25
N TYR A 61 -13.68 -13.37 6.06
CA TYR A 61 -12.70 -12.75 5.16
C TYR A 61 -13.35 -12.26 3.85
N PRO A 62 -12.75 -11.26 3.19
CA PRO A 62 -13.21 -10.78 1.90
C PRO A 62 -12.96 -11.78 0.79
N ILE A 63 -13.73 -11.61 -0.29
CA ILE A 63 -13.52 -12.23 -1.59
C ILE A 63 -13.17 -11.10 -2.56
N TYR A 64 -12.01 -11.18 -3.19
CA TYR A 64 -11.54 -10.23 -4.19
C TYR A 64 -11.87 -10.75 -5.58
N THR A 65 -12.56 -9.93 -6.37
CA THR A 65 -13.02 -10.32 -7.68
C THR A 65 -12.75 -9.24 -8.71
N ARG A 66 -12.83 -9.62 -10.01
CA ARG A 66 -12.83 -8.67 -11.12
C ARG A 66 -13.78 -9.08 -12.23
N LYS A 67 -14.21 -8.11 -13.04
CA LYS A 67 -15.04 -8.33 -14.22
C LYS A 67 -14.45 -7.60 -15.41
N LYS A 68 -14.33 -8.26 -16.55
CA LYS A 68 -13.71 -7.68 -17.74
C LYS A 68 -14.65 -6.68 -18.41
N GLU A 69 -14.16 -5.48 -18.69
CA GLU A 69 -14.80 -4.41 -19.45
C GLU A 69 -16.16 -3.91 -18.92
N LYS A 70 -17.07 -4.81 -18.52
CA LYS A 70 -18.45 -4.48 -18.14
C LYS A 70 -18.80 -5.06 -16.78
N LEU A 71 -19.55 -4.32 -15.97
CA LEU A 71 -20.07 -4.82 -14.69
C LEU A 71 -21.00 -6.04 -14.85
N SER A 72 -21.62 -6.21 -16.01
CA SER A 72 -22.45 -7.37 -16.36
C SER A 72 -21.65 -8.59 -16.81
N ALA A 73 -20.31 -8.48 -16.98
CA ALA A 73 -19.47 -9.60 -17.36
C ALA A 73 -19.39 -10.65 -16.23
N THR A 74 -19.02 -11.88 -16.60
CA THR A 74 -18.78 -12.96 -15.65
C THR A 74 -17.72 -12.54 -14.62
N GLU A 75 -18.03 -12.79 -13.35
CA GLU A 75 -17.11 -12.53 -12.25
C GLU A 75 -15.96 -13.54 -12.27
N GLU A 76 -14.75 -13.04 -12.22
CA GLU A 76 -13.52 -13.79 -11.99
C GLU A 76 -13.10 -13.62 -10.54
N VAL A 77 -13.03 -14.69 -9.76
CA VAL A 77 -12.55 -14.68 -8.39
C VAL A 77 -11.02 -14.70 -8.39
N LEU A 78 -10.43 -13.60 -7.95
CA LEU A 78 -8.97 -13.51 -7.78
C LEU A 78 -8.52 -14.26 -6.53
N PHE A 79 -9.19 -13.99 -5.40
CA PHE A 79 -8.91 -14.60 -4.10
C PHE A 79 -10.18 -14.73 -3.26
N ASP A 80 -10.53 -15.95 -2.88
CA ASP A 80 -11.43 -16.21 -1.76
C ASP A 80 -10.58 -16.38 -0.50
N CYS A 81 -10.52 -15.33 0.33
CA CYS A 81 -9.71 -15.37 1.54
C CYS A 81 -10.27 -16.32 2.61
N ASN A 82 -11.55 -16.72 2.52
CA ASN A 82 -12.12 -17.71 3.43
C ASN A 82 -11.58 -19.12 3.12
N GLU A 83 -11.38 -19.43 1.84
CA GLU A 83 -10.77 -20.69 1.43
C GLU A 83 -9.25 -20.70 1.74
N LEU A 84 -8.58 -19.57 1.48
CA LEU A 84 -7.14 -19.43 1.73
C LEU A 84 -6.77 -19.43 3.21
N ALA A 85 -7.69 -19.05 4.09
CA ALA A 85 -7.49 -19.02 5.54
C ALA A 85 -7.63 -20.38 6.21
N LYS A 86 -8.16 -21.40 5.52
CA LYS A 86 -8.35 -22.73 6.10
C LYS A 86 -7.03 -23.32 6.61
N GLY A 87 -7.05 -23.78 7.86
CA GLY A 87 -5.88 -24.37 8.52
C GLY A 87 -4.92 -23.35 9.15
N TYR A 88 -5.27 -22.06 9.18
CA TYR A 88 -4.51 -21.03 9.90
C TYR A 88 -5.35 -20.42 11.01
N ASP A 89 -4.75 -20.20 12.17
CA ASP A 89 -5.37 -19.45 13.28
C ASP A 89 -5.51 -17.96 12.98
N TYR A 90 -4.65 -17.46 12.09
CA TYR A 90 -4.66 -16.09 11.59
C TYR A 90 -4.34 -16.07 10.10
N PHE A 91 -5.08 -15.27 9.34
CA PHE A 91 -4.81 -15.07 7.92
C PHE A 91 -5.04 -13.60 7.54
N ARG A 92 -4.12 -13.04 6.80
CA ARG A 92 -4.28 -11.72 6.20
C ARG A 92 -3.63 -11.67 4.82
N LEU A 93 -4.42 -11.25 3.83
CA LEU A 93 -3.97 -10.98 2.47
C LEU A 93 -4.00 -9.47 2.24
N VAL A 94 -2.92 -8.92 1.68
CA VAL A 94 -2.76 -7.49 1.40
C VAL A 94 -2.03 -7.27 0.08
N GLY A 95 -2.03 -6.02 -0.41
CA GLY A 95 -1.16 -5.60 -1.50
C GLY A 95 -1.42 -6.30 -2.83
N ILE A 96 -2.71 -6.61 -3.13
CA ILE A 96 -3.09 -7.13 -4.44
C ILE A 96 -2.69 -6.11 -5.51
N ASN A 97 -1.75 -6.49 -6.36
CA ASN A 97 -1.30 -5.64 -7.46
C ASN A 97 -1.17 -6.48 -8.73
N ILE A 98 -1.98 -6.13 -9.72
CA ILE A 98 -2.05 -6.83 -11.01
C ILE A 98 -0.93 -6.33 -11.91
N SER A 99 -0.30 -7.25 -12.67
CA SER A 99 0.70 -6.87 -13.68
C SER A 99 0.08 -6.02 -14.80
N PRO A 100 0.85 -5.13 -15.44
CA PRO A 100 0.34 -4.27 -16.51
C PRO A 100 -0.36 -5.02 -17.65
N ASP A 101 0.03 -6.24 -17.92
CA ASP A 101 -0.58 -7.13 -18.94
C ASP A 101 -1.82 -7.90 -18.45
N ASN A 102 -2.24 -7.68 -17.20
CA ASN A 102 -3.36 -8.38 -16.54
C ASN A 102 -3.20 -9.91 -16.36
N LYS A 103 -2.01 -10.47 -16.57
CA LYS A 103 -1.78 -11.93 -16.53
C LYS A 103 -1.32 -12.44 -15.17
N LYS A 104 -0.76 -11.58 -14.32
CA LYS A 104 -0.23 -11.98 -13.01
C LYS A 104 -0.68 -11.05 -11.92
N VAL A 105 -0.62 -11.53 -10.70
CA VAL A 105 -0.88 -10.74 -9.50
C VAL A 105 0.19 -11.01 -8.45
N VAL A 106 0.79 -9.95 -7.90
CA VAL A 106 1.60 -10.01 -6.68
C VAL A 106 0.73 -9.66 -5.49
N PHE A 107 0.91 -10.36 -4.38
CA PHE A 107 0.16 -10.14 -3.15
C PHE A 107 0.97 -10.61 -1.93
N GLY A 108 0.68 -10.05 -0.77
CA GLY A 108 1.32 -10.39 0.49
C GLY A 108 0.43 -11.21 1.41
N VAL A 109 0.98 -12.23 2.06
CA VAL A 109 0.28 -13.07 3.03
C VAL A 109 1.02 -13.08 4.37
N ASP A 110 0.28 -12.85 5.46
CA ASP A 110 0.72 -13.07 6.85
C ASP A 110 -0.22 -14.07 7.50
N THR A 111 0.35 -15.17 8.02
CA THR A 111 -0.39 -16.24 8.73
C THR A 111 0.00 -16.31 10.21
N LEU A 112 0.78 -15.33 10.71
CA LEU A 112 1.33 -15.32 12.06
C LEU A 112 0.90 -14.12 12.91
N SER A 113 0.12 -13.19 12.35
CA SER A 113 -0.26 -11.94 13.00
C SER A 113 0.94 -11.10 13.46
N ARG A 114 2.02 -11.11 12.68
CA ARG A 114 3.27 -10.38 13.01
C ARG A 114 3.59 -9.27 12.01
N ARG A 115 2.70 -9.02 11.04
CA ARG A 115 2.94 -8.04 9.95
C ARG A 115 4.25 -8.32 9.20
N LYS A 116 4.63 -9.60 9.12
CA LYS A 116 5.77 -10.11 8.34
C LYS A 116 5.20 -10.87 7.15
N TYR A 117 4.98 -10.14 6.07
CA TYR A 117 4.33 -10.72 4.90
C TYR A 117 5.33 -11.48 4.03
N THR A 118 4.82 -12.56 3.43
CA THR A 118 5.47 -13.23 2.32
C THR A 118 4.79 -12.77 1.04
N LEU A 119 5.52 -12.12 0.13
CA LEU A 119 5.02 -11.86 -1.21
C LEU A 119 4.99 -13.15 -2.01
N LYS A 120 3.89 -13.37 -2.69
CA LYS A 120 3.64 -14.45 -3.63
C LYS A 120 3.16 -13.87 -4.93
N ILE A 121 3.34 -14.63 -6.00
CA ILE A 121 2.88 -14.26 -7.35
C ILE A 121 2.00 -15.38 -7.85
N LYS A 122 0.81 -15.04 -8.36
CA LYS A 122 -0.11 -15.97 -8.99
C LYS A 122 -0.24 -15.62 -10.47
N ASP A 123 -0.16 -16.63 -11.30
CA ASP A 123 -0.58 -16.54 -12.71
C ASP A 123 -2.11 -16.59 -12.75
N LEU A 124 -2.73 -15.64 -13.44
CA LEU A 124 -4.18 -15.49 -13.44
C LEU A 124 -4.88 -16.35 -14.49
N GLU A 125 -4.15 -16.84 -15.48
CA GLU A 125 -4.68 -17.73 -16.50
C GLU A 125 -4.72 -19.18 -15.99
N SER A 126 -3.62 -19.67 -15.44
CA SER A 126 -3.53 -21.04 -14.89
C SER A 126 -4.08 -21.15 -13.46
N GLY A 127 -4.12 -20.03 -12.71
CA GLY A 127 -4.44 -20.00 -11.29
C GLY A 127 -3.29 -20.47 -10.38
N GLU A 128 -2.15 -20.83 -10.92
CA GLU A 128 -1.02 -21.39 -10.17
C GLU A 128 -0.13 -20.30 -9.53
N LEU A 129 0.49 -20.67 -8.40
CA LEU A 129 1.50 -19.83 -7.77
C LEU A 129 2.86 -20.04 -8.43
N LEU A 130 3.55 -18.95 -8.75
CA LEU A 130 4.95 -19.02 -9.14
C LEU A 130 5.81 -19.51 -7.97
N LYS A 131 6.95 -20.15 -8.28
CA LYS A 131 7.91 -20.62 -7.27
C LYS A 131 8.52 -19.48 -6.44
N THR A 132 8.58 -18.29 -7.00
CA THR A 132 9.13 -17.09 -6.33
C THR A 132 8.29 -16.72 -5.11
N GLN A 133 8.91 -16.76 -3.94
CA GLN A 133 8.34 -16.30 -2.68
C GLN A 133 9.34 -15.41 -1.96
N ILE A 134 8.89 -14.23 -1.52
CA ILE A 134 9.76 -13.22 -0.91
C ILE A 134 9.29 -12.95 0.51
N LYS A 135 10.06 -13.41 1.49
CA LYS A 135 9.73 -13.31 2.92
C LYS A 135 10.14 -11.96 3.52
N ASN A 136 9.53 -11.63 4.66
CA ASN A 136 9.88 -10.48 5.52
C ASN A 136 9.67 -9.12 4.84
N THR A 137 8.61 -9.01 4.06
CA THR A 137 8.23 -7.80 3.37
C THR A 137 7.13 -7.03 4.13
N THR A 138 6.80 -5.85 3.62
CA THR A 138 5.62 -5.09 4.07
C THR A 138 4.29 -5.64 3.53
N GLY A 139 4.34 -6.58 2.57
CA GLY A 139 3.17 -7.18 1.93
C GLY A 139 2.77 -6.52 0.61
N TYR A 140 3.48 -5.48 0.19
CA TYR A 140 3.17 -4.74 -1.05
C TYR A 140 4.29 -4.93 -2.05
N GLY A 141 3.92 -5.26 -3.29
CA GLY A 141 4.81 -5.33 -4.44
C GLY A 141 4.30 -4.42 -5.55
N VAL A 142 5.21 -3.76 -6.25
CA VAL A 142 4.92 -2.80 -7.33
C VAL A 142 5.52 -3.33 -8.62
N TRP A 143 4.68 -3.56 -9.64
CA TRP A 143 5.12 -3.98 -10.96
C TRP A 143 5.77 -2.83 -11.74
N ALA A 144 6.92 -3.10 -12.35
CA ALA A 144 7.38 -2.32 -13.48
C ALA A 144 6.53 -2.61 -14.73
N ASN A 145 6.63 -1.76 -15.77
CA ASN A 145 5.83 -1.90 -16.98
C ASN A 145 6.33 -2.97 -17.95
N ASP A 146 7.43 -3.62 -17.63
CA ASP A 146 7.98 -4.77 -18.39
C ASP A 146 7.30 -6.11 -18.07
N ASN A 147 6.37 -6.15 -17.10
CA ASN A 147 5.70 -7.36 -16.61
C ASN A 147 6.66 -8.43 -16.03
N GLU A 148 7.90 -8.05 -15.80
CA GLU A 148 8.96 -8.94 -15.31
C GLU A 148 9.46 -8.53 -13.92
N HIS A 149 9.67 -7.23 -13.69
CA HIS A 149 10.28 -6.75 -12.44
C HIS A 149 9.24 -6.26 -11.43
N ILE A 150 9.47 -6.63 -10.17
CA ILE A 150 8.69 -6.19 -9.02
C ILE A 150 9.60 -5.48 -8.03
N PHE A 151 9.20 -4.30 -7.58
CA PHE A 151 9.83 -3.58 -6.49
C PHE A 151 9.03 -3.80 -5.19
N TYR A 152 9.74 -3.94 -4.07
CA TYR A 152 9.10 -4.19 -2.78
C TYR A 152 9.97 -3.76 -1.62
N THR A 153 9.35 -3.57 -0.46
CA THR A 153 10.02 -3.16 0.77
C THR A 153 10.24 -4.35 1.69
N LYS A 154 11.49 -4.54 2.16
CA LYS A 154 11.83 -5.46 3.24
C LYS A 154 11.92 -4.76 4.59
N LYS A 155 11.54 -5.49 5.62
CA LYS A 155 11.60 -5.04 7.01
C LYS A 155 12.88 -5.52 7.69
N ASN A 156 13.37 -4.71 8.61
CA ASN A 156 14.33 -5.13 9.62
C ASN A 156 13.67 -6.17 10.53
N LEU A 157 14.32 -7.31 10.74
CA LEU A 157 13.71 -8.43 11.48
C LEU A 157 13.62 -8.20 12.99
N LYS A 158 14.45 -7.28 13.54
CA LYS A 158 14.45 -6.96 14.97
C LYS A 158 13.47 -5.83 15.29
N THR A 159 13.53 -4.75 14.53
CA THR A 159 12.73 -3.53 14.78
C THR A 159 11.39 -3.52 14.04
N LEU A 160 11.23 -4.36 13.02
CA LEU A 160 10.12 -4.38 12.04
C LEU A 160 10.00 -3.10 11.21
N ARG A 161 11.01 -2.23 11.25
CA ARG A 161 11.08 -1.02 10.44
C ARG A 161 11.19 -1.37 8.96
N ALA A 162 10.44 -0.68 8.13
CA ALA A 162 10.52 -0.75 6.67
C ALA A 162 11.72 0.10 6.21
N GLU A 163 12.82 -0.53 5.83
CA GLU A 163 14.11 0.18 5.65
C GLU A 163 14.84 -0.10 4.35
N SER A 164 14.36 -1.05 3.53
CA SER A 164 15.12 -1.42 2.33
C SER A 164 14.20 -1.74 1.17
N ILE A 165 14.49 -1.16 0.01
CA ILE A 165 13.79 -1.43 -1.23
C ILE A 165 14.62 -2.39 -2.07
N PHE A 166 13.95 -3.41 -2.57
CA PHE A 166 14.54 -4.44 -3.43
C PHE A 166 13.79 -4.50 -4.76
N ARG A 167 14.50 -5.00 -5.77
CA ARG A 167 13.93 -5.41 -7.05
C ARG A 167 14.09 -6.91 -7.22
N GLN A 168 13.09 -7.56 -7.80
CA GLN A 168 13.05 -8.97 -8.12
C GLN A 168 12.51 -9.17 -9.53
N SER A 169 13.24 -9.87 -10.40
CA SER A 169 12.68 -10.44 -11.60
C SER A 169 11.87 -11.70 -11.27
N ILE A 170 10.72 -11.87 -11.92
CA ILE A 170 9.92 -13.11 -11.82
C ILE A 170 10.52 -14.24 -12.66
N ILE A 171 11.44 -13.92 -13.56
CA ILE A 171 12.17 -14.92 -14.38
C ILE A 171 13.24 -15.55 -13.49
N GLN A 172 13.16 -16.85 -13.35
CA GLN A 172 14.09 -17.61 -12.50
C GLN A 172 15.55 -17.41 -12.95
N GLY A 173 16.42 -17.10 -12.00
CA GLY A 173 17.86 -16.88 -12.23
C GLY A 173 18.26 -15.48 -12.65
N LYS A 174 17.30 -14.58 -12.92
CA LYS A 174 17.58 -13.18 -13.23
C LYS A 174 17.30 -12.28 -12.03
N ASP A 175 18.16 -11.27 -11.84
CA ASP A 175 18.01 -10.10 -10.95
C ASP A 175 17.25 -10.39 -9.64
N SER A 176 17.68 -11.43 -8.91
CA SER A 176 17.01 -11.95 -7.75
C SER A 176 17.39 -11.18 -6.49
N ASN A 177 16.40 -10.60 -5.79
CA ASN A 177 16.58 -9.87 -4.52
C ASN A 177 17.65 -8.77 -4.58
N LYS A 178 17.74 -8.00 -5.67
CA LYS A 178 18.69 -6.91 -5.79
C LYS A 178 18.31 -5.76 -4.86
N LEU A 179 19.18 -5.40 -3.95
CA LEU A 179 19.03 -4.20 -3.13
C LEU A 179 19.15 -2.95 -4.01
N ILE A 180 18.13 -2.11 -3.99
CA ILE A 180 18.06 -0.85 -4.73
C ILE A 180 18.32 0.34 -3.81
N TYR A 181 17.70 0.36 -2.64
CA TYR A 181 17.83 1.45 -1.68
C TYR A 181 17.81 0.92 -0.26
N ARG A 182 18.62 1.51 0.60
CA ARG A 182 18.59 1.26 2.05
C ARG A 182 18.55 2.57 2.81
N GLU A 183 17.50 2.72 3.61
CA GLU A 183 17.36 3.81 4.55
C GLU A 183 18.28 3.59 5.76
N LYS A 184 19.24 4.49 5.91
CA LYS A 184 20.28 4.40 6.97
C LYS A 184 19.83 5.08 8.26
N ASP A 185 18.99 6.11 8.15
CA ASP A 185 18.47 6.83 9.30
C ASP A 185 17.35 6.02 9.96
N SER A 186 17.56 5.65 11.22
CA SER A 186 16.60 4.82 11.97
C SER A 186 15.28 5.52 12.31
N THR A 187 15.20 6.83 12.15
CA THR A 187 13.98 7.63 12.36
C THR A 187 13.07 7.61 11.13
N PHE A 188 13.56 7.16 9.97
CA PHE A 188 12.81 7.07 8.73
C PHE A 188 12.32 5.66 8.43
N ASN A 189 11.11 5.58 7.88
CA ASN A 189 10.63 4.41 7.16
C ASN A 189 10.65 4.68 5.66
N THR A 190 10.74 3.62 4.85
CA THR A 190 10.70 3.72 3.39
C THR A 190 9.65 2.81 2.79
N PHE A 191 9.12 3.20 1.64
CA PHE A 191 8.15 2.43 0.87
C PHE A 191 8.41 2.58 -0.62
N VAL A 192 7.80 1.72 -1.41
CA VAL A 192 7.76 1.83 -2.86
C VAL A 192 6.30 1.90 -3.33
N SER A 193 6.03 2.78 -4.29
CA SER A 193 4.71 2.97 -4.90
C SER A 193 4.83 3.24 -6.39
N LYS A 194 3.72 3.21 -7.11
CA LYS A 194 3.64 3.56 -8.52
C LYS A 194 2.76 4.79 -8.68
N SER A 195 3.12 5.67 -9.61
CA SER A 195 2.28 6.82 -9.94
C SER A 195 0.91 6.35 -10.47
N LYS A 196 -0.14 7.14 -10.25
CA LYS A 196 -1.49 6.86 -10.79
C LYS A 196 -1.51 6.83 -12.32
N SER A 197 -0.55 7.48 -12.96
CA SER A 197 -0.32 7.45 -14.41
C SER A 197 0.36 6.18 -14.93
N ASP A 198 0.77 5.28 -14.03
CA ASP A 198 1.59 4.08 -14.30
C ASP A 198 2.99 4.36 -14.91
N SER A 199 3.39 5.64 -15.01
CA SER A 199 4.63 6.03 -15.71
C SER A 199 5.87 5.95 -14.83
N TYR A 200 5.73 6.13 -13.50
CA TYR A 200 6.85 6.20 -12.57
C TYR A 200 6.67 5.31 -11.36
N ILE A 201 7.79 4.77 -10.89
CA ILE A 201 7.90 4.09 -9.59
C ILE A 201 8.59 5.05 -8.64
N PHE A 202 8.03 5.25 -7.46
CA PHE A 202 8.57 6.11 -6.42
C PHE A 202 9.12 5.30 -5.25
N ILE A 203 10.25 5.73 -4.70
CA ILE A 203 10.69 5.39 -3.36
C ILE A 203 10.41 6.60 -2.49
N GLY A 204 9.59 6.45 -1.46
CA GLY A 204 9.36 7.45 -0.44
C GLY A 204 10.06 7.06 0.85
N SER A 205 10.71 8.01 1.50
CA SER A 205 11.25 7.88 2.85
C SER A 205 10.66 8.98 3.73
N PHE A 206 10.16 8.64 4.90
CA PHE A 206 9.47 9.59 5.77
C PHE A 206 9.75 9.34 7.25
N SER A 207 9.89 10.43 7.97
CA SER A 207 9.84 10.50 9.43
C SER A 207 8.56 11.20 9.88
N THR A 208 8.48 11.64 11.13
CA THR A 208 7.28 12.35 11.63
C THR A 208 7.00 13.65 10.89
N LEU A 209 8.04 14.40 10.52
CA LEU A 209 7.91 15.77 9.97
C LEU A 209 8.77 15.99 8.71
N THR A 210 9.32 14.95 8.12
CA THR A 210 10.24 15.12 6.96
C THR A 210 10.04 13.99 5.96
N SER A 211 10.00 14.36 4.69
CA SER A 211 9.86 13.42 3.57
C SER A 211 11.00 13.54 2.56
N GLU A 212 11.25 12.48 1.82
CA GLU A 212 12.14 12.42 0.67
C GLU A 212 11.56 11.46 -0.37
N TYR A 213 11.59 11.85 -1.64
CA TYR A 213 11.15 11.00 -2.73
C TYR A 213 12.22 10.85 -3.80
N GLN A 214 12.30 9.62 -4.33
CA GLN A 214 13.06 9.29 -5.53
C GLN A 214 12.10 8.67 -6.55
N PHE A 215 12.42 8.76 -7.83
CA PHE A 215 11.58 8.26 -8.91
C PHE A 215 12.39 7.50 -9.96
N LEU A 216 11.73 6.56 -10.61
CA LEU A 216 12.25 5.74 -11.70
C LEU A 216 11.19 5.64 -12.80
N ASP A 217 11.59 5.72 -14.07
CA ASP A 217 10.73 5.40 -15.20
C ASP A 217 10.27 3.94 -15.11
N ALA A 218 8.96 3.71 -15.00
CA ALA A 218 8.39 2.37 -14.83
C ALA A 218 8.62 1.45 -16.04
N PHE A 219 8.95 2.01 -17.21
CA PHE A 219 9.32 1.25 -18.41
C PHE A 219 10.80 0.88 -18.46
N LYS A 220 11.63 1.42 -17.54
CA LYS A 220 13.06 1.20 -17.46
C LYS A 220 13.47 0.73 -16.06
N PRO A 221 13.00 -0.44 -15.62
CA PRO A 221 13.18 -0.89 -14.23
C PRO A 221 14.65 -1.15 -13.84
N LEU A 222 15.56 -1.23 -14.81
CA LEU A 222 16.98 -1.48 -14.58
C LEU A 222 17.81 -0.20 -14.37
N ASP A 223 17.23 0.96 -14.70
CA ASP A 223 17.86 2.27 -14.48
C ASP A 223 17.96 2.60 -12.97
N ASP A 224 18.71 3.64 -12.65
CA ASP A 224 18.83 4.14 -11.29
C ASP A 224 17.68 5.09 -10.93
N PHE A 225 17.27 5.07 -9.66
CA PHE A 225 16.33 6.04 -9.12
C PHE A 225 16.98 7.44 -9.06
N LYS A 226 16.22 8.45 -9.44
CA LYS A 226 16.60 9.86 -9.37
C LYS A 226 15.89 10.54 -8.20
N LEU A 227 16.61 11.43 -7.53
CA LEU A 227 16.06 12.20 -6.42
C LEU A 227 15.10 13.28 -6.94
N VAL A 228 13.94 13.45 -6.27
CA VAL A 228 13.05 14.61 -6.49
C VAL A 228 13.58 15.81 -5.72
N GLN A 229 13.68 15.70 -4.40
CA GLN A 229 14.22 16.72 -3.52
C GLN A 229 14.92 16.07 -2.33
N LYS A 230 16.13 16.55 -1.99
CA LYS A 230 16.84 16.15 -0.77
C LYS A 230 16.04 16.51 0.47
N ARG A 231 16.25 15.76 1.54
CA ARG A 231 15.66 16.06 2.86
C ARG A 231 15.97 17.49 3.28
N ILE A 232 14.94 18.15 3.70
CA ILE A 232 14.98 19.41 4.42
C ILE A 232 14.19 19.15 5.70
N GLU A 233 14.80 19.36 6.86
CA GLU A 233 14.14 19.14 8.15
C GLU A 233 12.86 19.96 8.23
N GLY A 234 11.76 19.31 8.60
CA GLY A 234 10.43 19.93 8.67
C GLY A 234 9.71 20.08 7.32
N LEU A 235 10.33 19.69 6.19
CA LEU A 235 9.65 19.65 4.89
C LEU A 235 8.95 18.30 4.71
N GLU A 236 7.64 18.35 4.74
CA GLU A 236 6.76 17.25 4.39
C GLU A 236 6.26 17.45 2.96
N TYR A 237 6.42 16.43 2.11
CA TYR A 237 5.89 16.49 0.76
C TYR A 237 5.56 15.10 0.21
N SER A 238 4.63 15.07 -0.73
CA SER A 238 4.35 13.91 -1.59
C SER A 238 4.37 14.30 -3.06
N VAL A 239 4.48 13.29 -3.94
CA VAL A 239 4.69 13.48 -5.38
C VAL A 239 3.60 12.75 -6.15
N SER A 240 2.87 13.48 -6.98
CA SER A 240 1.96 12.94 -7.99
C SER A 240 2.46 13.28 -9.38
N HIS A 241 2.18 12.43 -10.38
CA HIS A 241 2.62 12.63 -11.75
C HIS A 241 1.46 12.87 -12.69
N PHE A 242 1.58 13.90 -13.53
CA PHE A 242 0.67 14.14 -14.64
C PHE A 242 1.39 14.75 -15.84
N LYS A 243 1.30 14.12 -17.00
CA LYS A 243 1.98 14.54 -18.25
C LYS A 243 3.50 14.66 -18.09
N ASN A 244 4.05 15.87 -18.18
CA ASN A 244 5.49 16.13 -18.12
C ASN A 244 5.95 16.68 -16.77
N ASP A 245 5.04 16.75 -15.79
CA ASP A 245 5.28 17.43 -14.53
C ASP A 245 4.98 16.53 -13.32
N PHE A 246 5.69 16.82 -12.24
CA PHE A 246 5.29 16.40 -10.91
C PHE A 246 4.48 17.49 -10.23
N TYR A 247 3.44 17.07 -9.51
CA TYR A 247 2.64 17.89 -8.63
C TYR A 247 3.04 17.53 -7.20
N ILE A 248 3.51 18.54 -6.48
CA ILE A 248 4.11 18.39 -5.16
C ILE A 248 3.13 18.95 -4.12
N TYR A 249 2.49 18.09 -3.37
CA TYR A 249 1.75 18.48 -2.18
C TYR A 249 2.75 18.65 -1.04
N SER A 250 2.79 19.84 -0.39
CA SER A 250 3.83 20.13 0.60
C SER A 250 3.44 21.23 1.59
N ASN A 251 4.16 21.24 2.74
CA ASN A 251 4.17 22.33 3.70
C ASN A 251 5.28 23.36 3.44
N ALA A 252 5.88 23.35 2.24
CA ALA A 252 6.96 24.27 1.86
C ALA A 252 6.58 25.74 2.04
N ASP A 253 7.60 26.59 2.28
CA ASP A 253 7.47 28.05 2.39
C ASP A 253 6.46 28.48 3.46
N LYS A 254 6.45 27.77 4.59
CA LYS A 254 5.56 27.99 5.75
C LYS A 254 4.08 27.73 5.48
N ALA A 255 3.75 26.94 4.48
CA ALA A 255 2.37 26.53 4.16
C ALA A 255 1.84 25.52 5.21
N LYS A 256 1.43 25.98 6.39
CA LYS A 256 0.96 25.15 7.51
C LYS A 256 -0.17 24.20 7.15
N ASN A 257 -1.07 24.65 6.29
CA ASN A 257 -2.22 23.89 5.79
C ASN A 257 -1.95 23.32 4.38
N PHE A 258 -0.67 23.13 4.05
CA PHE A 258 -0.17 22.62 2.78
C PHE A 258 -0.57 23.45 1.56
N LYS A 259 0.08 23.16 0.45
CA LYS A 259 -0.14 23.74 -0.87
C LYS A 259 0.25 22.72 -1.95
N ILE A 260 -0.02 23.04 -3.20
CA ILE A 260 0.46 22.27 -4.34
C ILE A 260 1.34 23.14 -5.21
N ASP A 261 2.53 22.64 -5.46
CA ASP A 261 3.43 23.17 -6.46
C ASP A 261 3.50 22.23 -7.67
N VAL A 262 3.89 22.75 -8.82
CA VAL A 262 4.15 21.99 -10.05
C VAL A 262 5.60 22.16 -10.45
N VAL A 263 6.23 21.10 -10.95
CA VAL A 263 7.63 21.13 -11.35
C VAL A 263 7.91 20.17 -12.51
N PRO A 264 8.72 20.57 -13.52
CA PRO A 264 9.14 19.67 -14.59
C PRO A 264 9.92 18.46 -14.07
N ILE A 265 9.62 17.27 -14.59
CA ILE A 265 10.30 16.01 -14.22
C ILE A 265 11.81 16.06 -14.50
N SER A 266 12.22 16.82 -15.52
CA SER A 266 13.62 16.95 -15.91
C SER A 266 14.48 17.68 -14.86
N ASN A 267 13.86 18.50 -14.01
CA ASN A 267 14.56 19.23 -12.95
C ASN A 267 13.64 19.43 -11.73
N PRO A 268 13.38 18.36 -10.93
CA PRO A 268 12.30 18.33 -9.96
C PRO A 268 12.65 18.96 -8.60
N SER A 269 13.86 19.54 -8.44
CA SER A 269 14.29 20.13 -7.17
C SER A 269 13.43 21.32 -6.74
N LYS A 270 13.36 21.54 -5.41
CA LYS A 270 12.52 22.57 -4.79
C LYS A 270 12.70 23.98 -5.38
N ASP A 271 13.91 24.30 -5.83
CA ASP A 271 14.20 25.62 -6.42
C ASP A 271 13.38 25.91 -7.71
N ASN A 272 12.83 24.87 -8.32
CA ASN A 272 12.02 24.94 -9.53
C ASN A 272 10.51 24.79 -9.29
N TRP A 273 10.10 24.61 -8.03
CA TRP A 273 8.68 24.46 -7.70
C TRP A 273 7.94 25.75 -7.93
N LYS A 274 6.85 25.68 -8.70
CA LYS A 274 5.96 26.80 -8.99
C LYS A 274 4.60 26.54 -8.41
N THR A 275 4.07 27.48 -7.68
CA THR A 275 2.77 27.32 -7.02
C THR A 275 1.67 27.09 -8.05
N PHE A 276 1.00 25.94 -7.91
CA PHE A 276 -0.20 25.55 -8.66
C PHE A 276 -1.48 25.88 -7.87
N LEU A 277 -1.56 25.42 -6.62
CA LEU A 277 -2.62 25.77 -5.68
C LEU A 277 -1.98 26.37 -4.42
N PRO A 278 -2.21 27.66 -4.13
CA PRO A 278 -1.56 28.33 -3.01
C PRO A 278 -2.10 27.86 -1.66
N HIS A 279 -1.29 28.01 -0.63
CA HIS A 279 -1.69 27.83 0.75
C HIS A 279 -2.87 28.75 1.11
N ARG A 280 -3.77 28.23 1.95
CA ARG A 280 -4.92 28.97 2.53
C ARG A 280 -4.93 28.81 4.05
N GLU A 281 -4.97 29.94 4.77
CA GLU A 281 -4.90 29.95 6.23
C GLU A 281 -6.09 29.23 6.92
N GLN A 282 -7.26 29.22 6.26
CA GLN A 282 -8.52 28.72 6.81
C GLN A 282 -8.87 27.30 6.33
N VAL A 283 -8.07 26.72 5.44
CA VAL A 283 -8.38 25.44 4.78
C VAL A 283 -7.17 24.54 4.83
N LEU A 284 -7.32 23.38 5.46
CA LEU A 284 -6.34 22.30 5.39
C LEU A 284 -6.52 21.58 4.05
N LEU A 285 -5.49 21.62 3.24
CA LEU A 285 -5.42 20.77 2.05
C LEU A 285 -4.86 19.41 2.48
N GLU A 286 -5.58 18.33 2.22
CA GLU A 286 -5.18 16.98 2.63
C GLU A 286 -4.54 16.18 1.50
N ASP A 287 -5.04 16.33 0.26
CA ASP A 287 -4.54 15.56 -0.89
C ASP A 287 -4.93 16.21 -2.24
N ILE A 288 -4.29 15.73 -3.32
CA ILE A 288 -4.69 15.99 -4.69
C ILE A 288 -4.74 14.70 -5.51
N ASP A 289 -5.85 14.46 -6.16
CA ASP A 289 -6.05 13.41 -7.15
C ASP A 289 -6.06 13.97 -8.58
N LEU A 290 -5.14 13.51 -9.42
CA LEU A 290 -5.00 13.95 -10.81
C LEU A 290 -5.68 12.96 -11.75
N PHE A 291 -6.57 13.49 -12.60
CA PHE A 291 -7.27 12.77 -13.66
C PHE A 291 -6.95 13.37 -15.02
N LYS A 292 -7.30 12.67 -16.10
CA LYS A 292 -7.01 13.11 -17.47
C LYS A 292 -7.52 14.51 -17.79
N ASN A 293 -8.71 14.88 -17.30
CA ASN A 293 -9.42 16.12 -17.69
C ASN A 293 -9.71 17.05 -16.51
N PHE A 294 -9.46 16.63 -15.28
CA PHE A 294 -9.70 17.39 -14.05
C PHE A 294 -8.78 16.90 -12.93
N TRP A 295 -8.73 17.63 -11.86
CA TRP A 295 -8.13 17.26 -10.61
C TRP A 295 -9.13 17.47 -9.47
N VAL A 296 -8.93 16.76 -8.37
CA VAL A 296 -9.76 16.81 -7.16
C VAL A 296 -8.85 17.06 -5.98
N THR A 297 -9.21 18.00 -5.12
CA THR A 297 -8.55 18.18 -3.82
C THR A 297 -9.46 17.67 -2.72
N THR A 298 -8.84 17.11 -1.67
CA THR A 298 -9.49 16.85 -0.40
C THR A 298 -9.12 17.96 0.58
N GLU A 299 -10.14 18.57 1.21
CA GLU A 299 -10.02 19.74 2.07
C GLU A 299 -10.84 19.59 3.35
#